data_d5f2210c282ff643205021d5d68a3751
#
_entry.id   d5f2210c282ff643205021d5d68a3751
#
_cell.length_a   1.000
_cell.length_b   1.000
_cell.length_c   1.000
_cell.angle_alpha   90.00
_cell.angle_beta   90.00
_cell.angle_gamma   90.00
#
_symmetry.space_group_name_H-M   'P 1'
#
loop_
_entity.id
_entity.type
_entity.pdbx_description
1 polymer ?
#
loop_
_entity_poly.entity_id
_entity_poly.type
_entity_poly.pdbx_seq_one_letter_code
_entity_poly.pdbx_strand_id
1 'polypeptide(L)'
;MNVQAQIENYITGQPEPKRSDMQALHRITLRVSGECKLWFLDGKDSENKTVSNPNIGYGSRTIKYADGKTTEFYRIGISANTTGISVYILGIEDKKYLARSYEKKLGKASVSGYCIKFKKLKDIDIDVLEAAIQYGFEHEL
;
A
#
# COMPACT_ATOMS: atom_id res chain seq x y z
N MET A 1 9.30 20.03 2.14
CA MET A 1 9.85 18.67 2.09
C MET A 1 9.22 17.94 0.90
N ASN A 2 10.03 17.32 0.06
CA ASN A 2 9.49 16.59 -1.09
C ASN A 2 8.94 15.22 -0.66
N VAL A 3 8.24 14.55 -1.57
CA VAL A 3 7.58 13.27 -1.26
C VAL A 3 8.59 12.20 -0.83
N GLN A 4 9.74 12.11 -1.50
CA GLN A 4 10.75 11.13 -1.14
C GLN A 4 11.27 11.33 0.28
N ALA A 5 11.52 12.58 0.66
CA ALA A 5 11.96 12.89 2.02
C ALA A 5 10.88 12.58 3.05
N GLN A 6 9.63 12.84 2.73
CA GLN A 6 8.50 12.50 3.60
C GLN A 6 8.40 10.99 3.82
N ILE A 7 8.57 10.21 2.75
CA ILE A 7 8.56 8.75 2.83
C ILE A 7 9.71 8.24 3.70
N GLU A 8 10.93 8.73 3.46
CA GLU A 8 12.09 8.34 4.24
C GLU A 8 11.93 8.65 5.73
N ASN A 9 11.46 9.85 6.05
CA ASN A 9 11.20 10.24 7.44
C ASN A 9 10.14 9.37 8.09
N TYR A 10 9.10 9.04 7.37
CA TYR A 10 8.03 8.17 7.87
C TYR A 10 8.57 6.78 8.20
N ILE A 11 9.33 6.19 7.29
CA ILE A 11 9.88 4.84 7.49
C ILE A 11 10.91 4.84 8.62
N THR A 12 11.85 5.78 8.62
CA THR A 12 12.90 5.82 9.64
C THR A 12 12.35 6.12 11.04
N GLY A 13 11.19 6.75 11.12
CA GLY A 13 10.50 6.99 12.37
C GLY A 13 9.81 5.78 12.97
N GLN A 14 9.73 4.66 12.25
CA GLN A 14 9.08 3.46 12.77
C GLN A 14 10.03 2.66 13.65
N PRO A 15 9.50 2.00 14.72
CA PRO A 15 10.33 1.09 15.52
C PRO A 15 10.65 -0.19 14.75
N GLU A 16 11.73 -0.87 15.14
CA GLU A 16 12.02 -2.19 14.60
C GLU A 16 11.08 -3.24 15.19
N PRO A 17 10.73 -4.31 14.45
CA PRO A 17 11.19 -4.64 13.10
C PRO A 17 10.44 -3.95 11.96
N LYS A 18 9.46 -3.15 12.29
CA LYS A 18 8.58 -2.50 11.30
C LYS A 18 9.38 -1.61 10.35
N ARG A 19 10.37 -0.88 10.86
CA ARG A 19 11.24 -0.01 10.05
C ARG A 19 11.92 -0.78 8.93
N SER A 20 12.62 -1.87 9.28
CA SER A 20 13.33 -2.68 8.29
C SER A 20 12.36 -3.35 7.31
N ASP A 21 11.21 -3.81 7.80
CA ASP A 21 10.19 -4.42 6.97
C ASP A 21 9.63 -3.42 5.95
N MET A 22 9.37 -2.18 6.38
CA MET A 22 8.88 -1.15 5.48
C MET A 22 9.93 -0.72 4.47
N GLN A 23 11.20 -0.66 4.87
CA GLN A 23 12.30 -0.37 3.94
C GLN A 23 12.37 -1.43 2.84
N ALA A 24 12.29 -2.71 3.22
CA ALA A 24 12.32 -3.81 2.26
C ALA A 24 11.11 -3.77 1.34
N LEU A 25 9.93 -3.54 1.89
CA LEU A 25 8.68 -3.49 1.13
C LEU A 25 8.67 -2.30 0.16
N HIS A 26 9.20 -1.17 0.59
CA HIS A 26 9.34 0.01 -0.28
C HIS A 26 10.22 -0.30 -1.49
N ARG A 27 11.37 -0.96 -1.27
CA ARG A 27 12.27 -1.37 -2.35
C ARG A 27 11.60 -2.36 -3.31
N ILE A 28 10.88 -3.34 -2.76
CA ILE A 28 10.15 -4.33 -3.57
C ILE A 28 9.12 -3.64 -4.46
N THR A 29 8.34 -2.73 -3.88
CA THR A 29 7.29 -2.03 -4.61
C THR A 29 7.86 -1.15 -5.72
N LEU A 30 8.96 -0.45 -5.46
CA LEU A 30 9.63 0.35 -6.48
C LEU A 30 10.20 -0.51 -7.60
N ARG A 31 10.75 -1.68 -7.27
CA ARG A 31 11.27 -2.62 -8.29
C ARG A 31 10.15 -3.13 -9.20
N VAL A 32 9.02 -3.48 -8.61
CA VAL A 32 7.87 -4.01 -9.37
C VAL A 32 7.26 -2.93 -10.26
N SER A 33 7.11 -1.71 -9.74
CA SER A 33 6.45 -0.63 -10.46
C SER A 33 7.33 0.01 -11.54
N GLY A 34 8.65 -0.10 -11.42
CA GLY A 34 9.56 0.69 -12.23
C GLY A 34 9.45 2.17 -11.85
N GLU A 35 9.42 3.06 -12.85
CA GLU A 35 9.19 4.47 -12.61
C GLU A 35 7.71 4.73 -12.41
N CYS A 36 7.34 5.25 -11.26
CA CYS A 36 5.96 5.58 -10.97
C CYS A 36 5.88 6.85 -10.12
N LYS A 37 4.69 7.45 -10.11
CA LYS A 37 4.44 8.58 -9.24
C LYS A 37 4.40 8.09 -7.79
N LEU A 38 5.07 8.82 -6.90
CA LEU A 38 5.05 8.55 -5.47
C LEU A 38 4.13 9.54 -4.78
N TRP A 39 3.46 9.06 -3.74
CA TRP A 39 2.53 9.84 -2.93
C TRP A 39 2.88 9.67 -1.46
N PHE A 40 2.67 10.71 -0.69
CA PHE A 40 2.69 10.60 0.76
C PHE A 40 1.48 11.33 1.33
N LEU A 41 0.63 10.57 2.02
CA LEU A 41 -0.56 11.10 2.68
C LEU A 41 -0.29 11.05 4.19
N ASP A 42 -0.33 12.21 4.83
CA ASP A 42 0.03 12.31 6.24
C ASP A 42 -1.09 11.88 7.21
N GLY A 43 -2.25 11.50 6.66
CA GLY A 43 -3.38 11.06 7.47
C GLY A 43 -4.11 12.19 8.18
N LYS A 44 -3.86 13.43 7.80
CA LYS A 44 -4.49 14.60 8.40
C LYS A 44 -5.52 15.21 7.47
N ASP A 45 -6.57 15.82 8.05
CA ASP A 45 -7.58 16.54 7.28
C ASP A 45 -7.16 18.00 7.07
N SER A 46 -8.05 18.80 6.46
CA SER A 46 -7.79 20.22 6.18
C SER A 46 -7.58 21.06 7.42
N GLU A 47 -8.05 20.59 8.59
CA GLU A 47 -7.90 21.26 9.88
C GLU A 47 -6.68 20.74 10.67
N ASN A 48 -5.82 19.96 10.02
CA ASN A 48 -4.61 19.38 10.60
C ASN A 48 -4.89 18.35 11.71
N LYS A 49 -6.08 17.73 11.68
CA LYS A 49 -6.44 16.66 12.60
C LYS A 49 -6.08 15.32 12.01
N THR A 50 -5.51 14.43 12.82
CA THR A 50 -5.21 13.07 12.40
C THR A 50 -6.51 12.27 12.28
N VAL A 51 -6.84 11.83 11.05
CA VAL A 51 -8.05 11.06 10.75
C VAL A 51 -7.74 9.65 10.28
N SER A 52 -6.49 9.36 9.93
CA SER A 52 -6.05 8.01 9.52
C SER A 52 -4.55 7.88 9.73
N ASN A 53 -4.02 6.66 9.57
CA ASN A 53 -2.59 6.46 9.54
C ASN A 53 -2.00 7.05 8.25
N PRO A 54 -0.75 7.53 8.27
CA PRO A 54 -0.11 7.96 7.03
C PRO A 54 0.03 6.80 6.05
N ASN A 55 0.06 7.13 4.76
CA ASN A 55 0.19 6.16 3.68
C ASN A 55 1.27 6.58 2.70
N ILE A 56 2.07 5.62 2.25
CA ILE A 56 2.94 5.78 1.09
C ILE A 56 2.18 5.25 -0.11
N GLY A 57 2.07 6.02 -1.17
CA GLY A 57 1.36 5.62 -2.37
C GLY A 57 2.28 5.47 -3.57
N TYR A 58 1.94 4.54 -4.47
CA TYR A 58 2.72 4.20 -5.65
C TYR A 58 1.80 4.13 -6.86
N GLY A 59 2.21 4.78 -7.94
CA GLY A 59 1.46 4.79 -9.20
C GLY A 59 0.27 5.70 -9.15
N SER A 60 -0.52 5.70 -10.23
CA SER A 60 -1.70 6.55 -10.34
C SER A 60 -2.83 5.82 -11.02
N ARG A 61 -4.04 6.10 -10.58
CA ARG A 61 -5.26 5.66 -11.23
C ARG A 61 -6.28 6.80 -11.19
N THR A 62 -7.18 6.81 -12.17
CA THR A 62 -8.24 7.80 -12.23
C THR A 62 -9.52 7.22 -11.65
N ILE A 63 -10.08 7.91 -10.67
CA ILE A 63 -11.37 7.55 -10.07
C ILE A 63 -12.43 8.41 -10.72
N LYS A 64 -13.46 7.77 -11.30
CA LYS A 64 -14.60 8.48 -11.90
C LYS A 64 -15.79 8.42 -10.94
N TYR A 65 -16.38 9.57 -10.70
CA TYR A 65 -17.57 9.69 -9.87
C TYR A 65 -18.84 9.78 -10.72
N ALA A 66 -19.98 9.51 -10.09
CA ALA A 66 -21.27 9.50 -10.77
C ALA A 66 -21.64 10.83 -11.44
N ASP A 67 -21.11 11.95 -10.91
CA ASP A 67 -21.36 13.29 -11.46
C ASP A 67 -20.45 13.65 -12.64
N GLY A 68 -19.62 12.72 -13.10
CA GLY A 68 -18.69 12.92 -14.20
C GLY A 68 -17.33 13.49 -13.79
N LYS A 69 -17.15 13.86 -12.54
CA LYS A 69 -15.85 14.35 -12.04
C LYS A 69 -14.87 13.21 -11.92
N THR A 70 -13.57 13.52 -12.02
CA THR A 70 -12.49 12.56 -11.88
C THR A 70 -11.49 13.05 -10.85
N THR A 71 -10.83 12.08 -10.17
CA THR A 71 -9.74 12.36 -9.23
C THR A 71 -8.67 11.31 -9.44
N GLU A 72 -7.41 11.72 -9.38
CA GLU A 72 -6.31 10.77 -9.39
C GLU A 72 -5.97 10.34 -7.98
N PHE A 73 -5.55 9.06 -7.84
CA PHE A 73 -5.10 8.52 -6.58
C PHE A 73 -4.04 7.44 -6.84
N TYR A 74 -3.40 6.95 -5.78
CA TYR A 74 -2.39 5.92 -5.94
C TYR A 74 -3.02 4.55 -6.25
N ARG A 75 -2.21 3.64 -6.79
CA ARG A 75 -2.63 2.25 -7.06
C ARG A 75 -2.31 1.31 -5.91
N ILE A 76 -1.10 1.43 -5.37
CA ILE A 76 -0.61 0.61 -4.26
C ILE A 76 -0.31 1.52 -3.09
N GLY A 77 -0.73 1.15 -1.90
CA GLY A 77 -0.44 1.91 -0.69
C GLY A 77 0.20 1.04 0.37
N ILE A 78 1.08 1.62 1.17
CA ILE A 78 1.71 0.95 2.30
C ILE A 78 1.52 1.85 3.51
N SER A 79 1.07 1.26 4.62
CA SER A 79 0.84 2.01 5.85
C SER A 79 1.28 1.18 7.06
N ALA A 80 1.92 1.84 8.01
CA ALA A 80 2.20 1.25 9.31
C ALA A 80 0.98 1.47 10.22
N ASN A 81 0.65 0.46 11.01
CA ASN A 81 -0.40 0.57 12.02
C ASN A 81 0.08 -0.05 13.33
N THR A 82 -0.76 -0.03 14.36
CA THR A 82 -0.36 -0.51 15.69
C THR A 82 -0.05 -2.00 15.71
N THR A 83 -0.65 -2.78 14.81
CA THR A 83 -0.49 -4.24 14.78
C THR A 83 0.51 -4.72 13.74
N GLY A 84 0.96 -3.84 12.82
CA GLY A 84 1.89 -4.26 11.79
C GLY A 84 1.88 -3.34 10.58
N ILE A 85 1.74 -3.95 9.41
CA ILE A 85 1.78 -3.25 8.13
C ILE A 85 0.53 -3.61 7.32
N SER A 86 -0.02 -2.61 6.63
CA SER A 86 -1.12 -2.80 5.67
C SER A 86 -0.62 -2.46 4.28
N VAL A 87 -0.98 -3.30 3.31
CA VAL A 87 -0.73 -3.06 1.89
C VAL A 87 -2.08 -2.96 1.20
N TYR A 88 -2.32 -1.83 0.54
CA TYR A 88 -3.57 -1.59 -0.19
C TYR A 88 -3.32 -1.79 -1.68
N ILE A 89 -4.20 -2.56 -2.32
CA ILE A 89 -4.15 -2.78 -3.77
C ILE A 89 -5.48 -2.30 -4.32
N LEU A 90 -5.49 -1.08 -4.83
CA LEU A 90 -6.71 -0.39 -5.24
C LEU A 90 -7.07 -0.70 -6.70
N GLY A 91 -8.30 -0.42 -7.07
CA GLY A 91 -8.75 -0.55 -8.44
C GLY A 91 -9.22 -1.94 -8.84
N ILE A 92 -9.38 -2.85 -7.88
CA ILE A 92 -9.90 -4.20 -8.14
C ILE A 92 -11.41 -4.19 -7.94
N GLU A 93 -12.16 -4.57 -8.98
CA GLU A 93 -13.63 -4.60 -8.89
C GLU A 93 -14.16 -5.72 -8.00
N ASP A 94 -13.59 -6.91 -8.13
CA ASP A 94 -14.00 -8.06 -7.34
C ASP A 94 -13.38 -7.98 -5.94
N LYS A 95 -14.20 -7.62 -4.97
CA LYS A 95 -13.77 -7.45 -3.58
C LYS A 95 -13.20 -8.73 -2.95
N LYS A 96 -13.48 -9.88 -3.55
CA LYS A 96 -13.03 -11.18 -3.03
C LYS A 96 -11.78 -11.68 -3.74
N TYR A 97 -11.32 -10.98 -4.77
CA TYR A 97 -10.23 -11.45 -5.62
C TYR A 97 -8.92 -11.67 -4.83
N LEU A 98 -8.50 -10.68 -4.06
CA LEU A 98 -7.24 -10.76 -3.31
C LEU A 98 -7.27 -11.91 -2.31
N ALA A 99 -8.34 -12.02 -1.52
CA ALA A 99 -8.44 -13.08 -0.52
C ALA A 99 -8.47 -14.45 -1.19
N ARG A 100 -9.27 -14.60 -2.23
CA ARG A 100 -9.40 -15.88 -2.94
C ARG A 100 -8.09 -16.29 -3.60
N SER A 101 -7.36 -15.34 -4.17
CA SER A 101 -6.16 -15.63 -4.94
C SER A 101 -4.89 -15.76 -4.11
N TYR A 102 -4.78 -15.03 -3.01
CA TYR A 102 -3.50 -14.88 -2.31
C TYR A 102 -3.50 -15.21 -0.83
N GLU A 103 -4.62 -15.14 -0.12
CA GLU A 103 -4.62 -15.23 1.35
C GLU A 103 -3.96 -16.49 1.89
N LYS A 104 -4.32 -17.65 1.35
CA LYS A 104 -3.76 -18.92 1.81
C LYS A 104 -2.28 -19.07 1.48
N LYS A 105 -1.85 -18.46 0.39
CA LYS A 105 -0.47 -18.55 -0.09
C LYS A 105 0.45 -17.60 0.65
N LEU A 106 -0.09 -16.51 1.19
CA LEU A 106 0.70 -15.50 1.90
C LEU A 106 1.26 -16.00 3.23
N GLY A 107 0.54 -16.83 3.95
CA GLY A 107 0.92 -17.26 5.29
C GLY A 107 0.18 -16.48 6.36
N LYS A 108 0.88 -15.91 7.33
CA LYS A 108 0.27 -15.17 8.45
C LYS A 108 -0.16 -13.78 8.03
N ALA A 109 -1.16 -13.71 7.18
CA ALA A 109 -1.73 -12.46 6.72
C ALA A 109 -3.24 -12.54 6.71
N SER A 110 -3.87 -11.39 6.88
CA SER A 110 -5.31 -11.24 6.75
C SER A 110 -5.58 -10.43 5.48
N VAL A 111 -6.48 -10.92 4.64
CA VAL A 111 -6.81 -10.24 3.38
C VAL A 111 -8.31 -9.94 3.36
N SER A 112 -8.66 -8.68 3.16
CA SER A 112 -10.05 -8.26 3.07
C SER A 112 -10.19 -7.16 2.02
N GLY A 113 -11.10 -7.35 1.07
CA GLY A 113 -11.32 -6.39 0.00
C GLY A 113 -10.03 -6.07 -0.75
N TYR A 114 -9.53 -4.88 -0.57
CA TYR A 114 -8.31 -4.38 -1.22
C TYR A 114 -7.12 -4.28 -0.26
N CYS A 115 -7.21 -4.86 0.94
CA CYS A 115 -6.19 -4.69 1.98
C CYS A 115 -5.57 -6.02 2.39
N ILE A 116 -4.24 -6.06 2.41
CA ILE A 116 -3.45 -7.17 2.95
C ILE A 116 -2.78 -6.67 4.22
N LYS A 117 -3.03 -7.34 5.35
CA LYS A 117 -2.46 -6.96 6.65
C LYS A 117 -1.60 -8.09 7.20
N PHE A 118 -0.43 -7.75 7.71
CA PHE A 118 0.44 -8.71 8.36
C PHE A 118 1.25 -8.02 9.46
N LYS A 119 1.75 -8.80 10.42
CA LYS A 119 2.50 -8.25 11.54
C LYS A 119 3.97 -8.06 11.18
N LYS A 120 4.60 -9.07 10.59
CA LYS A 120 6.03 -9.06 10.24
C LYS A 120 6.21 -9.64 8.85
N LEU A 121 7.12 -9.04 8.10
CA LEU A 121 7.39 -9.48 6.72
C LEU A 121 7.90 -10.91 6.67
N LYS A 122 8.67 -11.35 7.67
CA LYS A 122 9.19 -12.73 7.75
C LYS A 122 8.10 -13.79 7.92
N ASP A 123 6.90 -13.40 8.33
CA ASP A 123 5.80 -14.33 8.57
C ASP A 123 5.00 -14.63 7.30
N ILE A 124 5.31 -13.95 6.20
CA ILE A 124 4.57 -14.10 4.94
C ILE A 124 5.52 -14.48 3.81
N ASP A 125 4.93 -15.01 2.74
CA ASP A 125 5.67 -15.32 1.51
C ASP A 125 5.82 -14.03 0.69
N ILE A 126 7.04 -13.52 0.63
CA ILE A 126 7.36 -12.27 -0.06
C ILE A 126 7.06 -12.38 -1.56
N ASP A 127 7.33 -13.52 -2.17
CA ASP A 127 7.09 -13.71 -3.61
C ASP A 127 5.59 -13.61 -3.92
N VAL A 128 4.74 -14.13 -3.04
CA VAL A 128 3.29 -14.04 -3.20
C VAL A 128 2.82 -12.60 -3.02
N LEU A 129 3.37 -11.88 -2.04
CA LEU A 129 3.05 -10.47 -1.86
C LEU A 129 3.48 -9.65 -3.07
N GLU A 130 4.67 -9.90 -3.59
CA GLU A 130 5.16 -9.22 -4.80
C GLU A 130 4.24 -9.47 -5.99
N ALA A 131 3.76 -10.71 -6.16
CA ALA A 131 2.80 -11.04 -7.22
C ALA A 131 1.50 -10.26 -7.08
N ALA A 132 1.00 -10.11 -5.87
CA ALA A 132 -0.21 -9.32 -5.61
C ALA A 132 0.00 -7.85 -5.94
N ILE A 133 1.14 -7.30 -5.56
CA ILE A 133 1.49 -5.90 -5.87
C ILE A 133 1.62 -5.71 -7.38
N GLN A 134 2.28 -6.64 -8.06
CA GLN A 134 2.42 -6.60 -9.51
C GLN A 134 1.06 -6.63 -10.20
N TYR A 135 0.16 -7.47 -9.73
CA TYR A 135 -1.22 -7.50 -10.23
C TYR A 135 -1.88 -6.12 -10.13
N GLY A 136 -1.67 -5.43 -9.01
CA GLY A 136 -2.23 -4.10 -8.81
C GLY A 136 -1.72 -3.05 -9.77
N PHE A 137 -0.47 -3.16 -10.23
CA PHE A 137 0.08 -2.25 -11.24
C PHE A 137 -0.35 -2.60 -12.66
N GLU A 138 -0.57 -3.88 -12.94
CA GLU A 138 -0.90 -4.35 -14.29
C GLU A 138 -2.39 -4.31 -14.59
N HIS A 139 -3.21 -4.41 -13.56
CA HIS A 139 -4.66 -4.48 -13.72
C HIS A 139 -5.25 -3.09 -13.88
N GLU A 140 -5.86 -2.83 -15.04
CA GLU A 140 -6.58 -1.60 -15.32
C GLU A 140 -8.07 -1.86 -15.41
N LEU A 141 -8.82 -1.00 -14.77
CA LEU A 141 -10.28 -1.02 -14.85
C LEU A 141 -10.78 -0.07 -15.92
#